data_553cc5b579a369de3808ee7673c19bcb
#
_entry.id   553cc5b579a369de3808ee7673c19bcb
#
_cell.length_a   1.000
_cell.length_b   1.000
_cell.length_c   1.000
_cell.angle_alpha   90.00
_cell.angle_beta   90.00
_cell.angle_gamma   90.00
#
_symmetry.space_group_name_H-M   'P 1'
#
loop_
_entity.id
_entity.type
_entity.pdbx_description
1 polymer ?
#
loop_
_entity_poly.entity_id
_entity_poly.type
_entity_poly.pdbx_seq_one_letter_code
_entity_poly.pdbx_strand_id
1 'polypeptide(L)'
;SKHSSRLHFDRNEESMKKRKDKDLAHIDHYRYRQLLYFCFQYNTWKQEIEEMNKNLKPDGMHYDGMPKARSISSETERKAIRLVVLQKKIDAVDRAAKTASPDLAKYIIYYCANRDINFEYLRSRMKIPCSESTFFRHRAVFFRVLSSILDEYCL
;
A
#
# COMPACT_ATOMS: atom_id res chain seq x y z
N SER A 1 -16.55 -16.77 -15.25
CA SER A 1 -15.59 -16.31 -14.23
C SER A 1 -15.89 -14.93 -13.60
N LYS A 2 -16.81 -14.15 -14.16
CA LYS A 2 -17.24 -12.85 -13.60
C LYS A 2 -18.14 -12.97 -12.36
N HIS A 3 -18.72 -14.12 -12.10
CA HIS A 3 -19.63 -14.35 -10.96
C HIS A 3 -18.88 -14.67 -9.66
N SER A 4 -17.70 -15.27 -9.74
CA SER A 4 -16.88 -15.63 -8.57
C SER A 4 -16.28 -14.41 -7.86
N SER A 5 -15.92 -13.38 -8.63
CA SER A 5 -15.32 -12.16 -8.07
C SER A 5 -16.30 -11.30 -7.26
N ARG A 6 -17.59 -11.29 -7.65
CA ARG A 6 -18.64 -10.57 -6.91
C ARG A 6 -18.98 -11.23 -5.57
N LEU A 7 -19.07 -12.55 -5.54
CA LEU A 7 -19.39 -13.31 -4.33
C LEU A 7 -18.28 -13.23 -3.27
N HIS A 8 -17.04 -13.06 -3.70
CA HIS A 8 -15.90 -12.90 -2.77
C HIS A 8 -15.83 -11.49 -2.18
N PHE A 9 -16.22 -10.50 -2.95
CA PHE A 9 -16.34 -9.10 -2.50
C PHE A 9 -17.45 -8.94 -1.47
N ASP A 10 -18.63 -9.55 -1.71
CA ASP A 10 -19.78 -9.48 -0.82
C ASP A 10 -19.52 -10.20 0.52
N ARG A 11 -18.79 -11.31 0.51
CA ARG A 11 -18.42 -12.05 1.74
C ARG A 11 -17.45 -11.27 2.63
N ASN A 12 -16.53 -10.53 2.03
CA ASN A 12 -15.66 -9.61 2.78
C ASN A 12 -16.46 -8.43 3.35
N GLU A 13 -17.43 -7.91 2.60
CA GLU A 13 -18.31 -6.83 3.08
C GLU A 13 -19.23 -7.29 4.22
N GLU A 14 -19.77 -8.50 4.17
CA GLU A 14 -20.60 -9.05 5.28
C GLU A 14 -19.76 -9.37 6.51
N SER A 15 -18.58 -9.94 6.34
CA SER A 15 -17.63 -10.13 7.42
C SER A 15 -17.18 -8.81 8.05
N MET A 16 -17.06 -7.76 7.25
CA MET A 16 -16.75 -6.41 7.69
C MET A 16 -17.94 -5.72 8.36
N LYS A 17 -19.19 -6.00 7.94
CA LYS A 17 -20.42 -5.50 8.60
C LYS A 17 -20.62 -6.10 9.98
N LYS A 18 -20.28 -7.38 10.18
CA LYS A 18 -20.38 -8.07 11.48
C LYS A 18 -19.30 -7.64 12.47
N ARG A 19 -18.18 -7.15 11.99
CA ARG A 19 -17.13 -6.55 12.81
C ARG A 19 -17.13 -5.03 12.59
N LYS A 20 -18.18 -4.36 13.04
CA LYS A 20 -18.04 -2.96 13.43
C LYS A 20 -17.10 -2.96 14.63
N ASP A 21 -15.82 -3.07 14.34
CA ASP A 21 -14.79 -2.91 15.35
C ASP A 21 -15.03 -1.56 16.02
N LYS A 22 -15.23 -1.58 17.32
CA LYS A 22 -15.30 -0.35 18.13
C LYS A 22 -14.10 0.54 17.84
N ASP A 23 -12.99 -0.06 17.41
CA ASP A 23 -11.74 0.60 17.07
C ASP A 23 -11.76 1.30 15.70
N LEU A 24 -12.64 0.90 14.77
CA LEU A 24 -12.86 1.57 13.48
C LEU A 24 -14.06 2.54 13.48
N ALA A 25 -14.77 2.67 14.60
CA ALA A 25 -15.96 3.53 14.72
C ALA A 25 -15.68 5.02 14.46
N HIS A 26 -14.42 5.45 14.49
CA HIS A 26 -13.98 6.81 14.20
C HIS A 26 -13.65 7.08 12.72
N ILE A 27 -13.68 6.03 11.87
CA ILE A 27 -13.44 6.16 10.45
C ILE A 27 -14.74 5.94 9.70
N ASP A 28 -15.15 6.94 8.93
CA ASP A 28 -16.31 6.83 8.06
C ASP A 28 -16.13 5.66 7.07
N HIS A 29 -17.22 4.98 6.74
CA HIS A 29 -17.23 3.83 5.85
C HIS A 29 -16.62 4.13 4.47
N TYR A 30 -16.89 5.29 3.90
CA TYR A 30 -16.32 5.69 2.62
C TYR A 30 -14.81 5.96 2.73
N ARG A 31 -14.38 6.59 3.83
CA ARG A 31 -12.96 6.80 4.11
C ARG A 31 -12.23 5.47 4.29
N TYR A 32 -12.80 4.54 5.02
CA TYR A 32 -12.23 3.20 5.17
C TYR A 32 -12.03 2.50 3.83
N ARG A 33 -13.03 2.52 2.94
CA ARG A 33 -12.89 1.98 1.57
C ARG A 33 -11.78 2.67 0.79
N GLN A 34 -11.70 3.97 0.87
CA GLN A 34 -10.66 4.76 0.21
C GLN A 34 -9.25 4.32 0.66
N LEU A 35 -9.05 4.15 1.98
CA LEU A 35 -7.80 3.68 2.55
C LEU A 35 -7.48 2.24 2.11
N LEU A 36 -8.46 1.38 2.06
CA LEU A 36 -8.32 -0.01 1.61
C LEU A 36 -7.87 -0.06 0.14
N TYR A 37 -8.54 0.68 -0.74
CA TYR A 37 -8.14 0.76 -2.15
C TYR A 37 -6.76 1.40 -2.33
N PHE A 38 -6.40 2.33 -1.50
CA PHE A 38 -5.05 2.89 -1.46
C PHE A 38 -4.00 1.80 -1.16
N CYS A 39 -4.25 0.97 -0.16
CA CYS A 39 -3.35 -0.14 0.19
C CYS A 39 -3.23 -1.18 -0.93
N PHE A 40 -4.29 -1.45 -1.69
CA PHE A 40 -4.24 -2.42 -2.80
C PHE A 40 -3.27 -2.01 -3.93
N GLN A 41 -2.91 -0.75 -4.01
CA GLN A 41 -1.95 -0.25 -5.00
C GLN A 41 -0.49 -0.35 -4.54
N TYR A 42 -0.23 -0.70 -3.28
CA TYR A 42 1.10 -0.71 -2.68
C TYR A 42 2.11 -1.55 -3.48
N ASN A 43 1.76 -2.77 -3.83
CA ASN A 43 2.64 -3.65 -4.61
C ASN A 43 2.87 -3.13 -6.03
N THR A 44 1.86 -2.54 -6.65
CA THR A 44 1.96 -1.92 -7.98
C THR A 44 2.94 -0.75 -7.97
N TRP A 45 2.90 0.09 -6.95
CA TRP A 45 3.85 1.20 -6.81
C TRP A 45 5.28 0.72 -6.64
N LYS A 46 5.48 -0.35 -5.85
CA LYS A 46 6.81 -0.95 -5.67
C LYS A 46 7.36 -1.50 -6.98
N GLN A 47 6.53 -2.18 -7.76
CA GLN A 47 6.91 -2.68 -9.09
C GLN A 47 7.25 -1.54 -10.04
N GLU A 48 6.44 -0.49 -10.08
CA GLU A 48 6.67 0.68 -10.93
C GLU A 48 8.01 1.36 -10.60
N ILE A 49 8.33 1.52 -9.32
CA ILE A 49 9.63 2.05 -8.87
C ILE A 49 10.79 1.15 -9.34
N GLU A 50 10.64 -0.16 -9.16
CA GLU A 50 11.66 -1.13 -9.58
C GLU A 50 11.91 -1.08 -11.09
N GLU A 51 10.87 -0.99 -11.89
CA GLU A 51 10.96 -0.83 -13.35
C GLU A 51 11.62 0.47 -13.76
N MET A 52 11.25 1.59 -13.11
CA MET A 52 11.90 2.88 -13.34
C MET A 52 13.40 2.84 -13.01
N ASN A 53 13.77 2.20 -11.90
CA ASN A 53 15.16 2.09 -11.48
C ASN A 53 15.99 1.19 -12.42
N LYS A 54 15.40 0.15 -12.98
CA LYS A 54 16.05 -0.68 -14.02
C LYS A 54 16.34 0.13 -15.28
N ASN A 55 15.43 0.99 -15.68
CA ASN A 55 15.57 1.83 -16.88
C ASN A 55 16.51 3.02 -16.69
N LEU A 56 16.84 3.37 -15.43
CA LEU A 56 17.79 4.44 -15.11
C LEU A 56 19.25 3.96 -15.04
N LYS A 57 19.53 2.65 -15.10
CA LYS A 57 20.89 2.15 -15.23
C LYS A 57 21.41 2.52 -16.62
N PRO A 58 22.52 3.28 -16.71
CA PRO A 58 23.08 3.65 -18.00
C PRO A 58 23.59 2.41 -18.70
N ASP A 59 22.85 1.93 -19.71
CA ASP A 59 23.41 1.05 -20.72
C ASP A 59 24.46 1.84 -21.46
N GLY A 60 25.73 1.47 -21.25
CA GLY A 60 26.89 1.88 -21.99
C GLY A 60 26.91 3.35 -22.42
N MET A 61 27.58 4.20 -21.67
CA MET A 61 27.90 5.56 -22.11
C MET A 61 28.61 5.53 -23.47
N HIS A 62 27.86 5.63 -24.54
CA HIS A 62 28.37 6.14 -25.78
C HIS A 62 28.36 7.67 -25.67
N TYR A 63 29.48 8.19 -25.21
CA TYR A 63 29.75 9.60 -25.20
C TYR A 63 30.03 10.05 -26.65
N ASP A 64 28.98 10.29 -27.39
CA ASP A 64 29.06 11.01 -28.62
C ASP A 64 29.02 12.50 -28.27
N GLY A 65 30.16 13.18 -28.44
CA GLY A 65 30.50 14.49 -27.92
C GLY A 65 29.70 15.70 -28.47
N MET A 66 28.38 15.58 -28.51
CA MET A 66 27.44 16.66 -28.81
C MET A 66 26.55 16.96 -27.66
N PRO A 67 26.55 18.18 -27.08
CA PRO A 67 25.56 18.55 -26.08
C PRO A 67 24.18 18.68 -26.72
N LYS A 68 23.39 17.62 -26.76
CA LYS A 68 21.94 17.70 -27.01
C LYS A 68 21.24 18.18 -25.74
N ALA A 69 21.37 19.45 -25.47
CA ALA A 69 20.99 20.07 -24.20
C ALA A 69 19.54 20.53 -24.13
N ARG A 70 18.55 19.90 -24.75
CA ARG A 70 17.17 20.43 -24.68
C ARG A 70 16.02 19.45 -24.63
N SER A 71 16.18 18.15 -24.88
CA SER A 71 15.05 17.19 -24.83
C SER A 71 15.08 16.23 -23.63
N ILE A 72 16.18 16.19 -22.91
CA ILE A 72 16.38 15.26 -21.78
C ILE A 72 15.64 15.72 -20.52
N SER A 73 15.35 17.03 -20.36
CA SER A 73 14.87 17.56 -19.09
C SER A 73 13.42 17.18 -18.76
N SER A 74 12.49 17.20 -19.71
CA SER A 74 11.07 17.07 -19.36
C SER A 74 10.65 15.62 -19.02
N GLU A 75 11.16 14.62 -19.75
CA GLU A 75 10.81 13.22 -19.47
C GLU A 75 11.52 12.70 -18.22
N THR A 76 12.81 13.00 -18.07
CA THR A 76 13.59 12.66 -16.88
C THR A 76 13.02 13.34 -15.64
N GLU A 77 12.63 14.59 -15.76
CA GLU A 77 11.99 15.35 -14.67
C GLU A 77 10.65 14.74 -14.27
N ARG A 78 9.79 14.39 -15.23
CA ARG A 78 8.51 13.71 -14.96
C ARG A 78 8.71 12.38 -14.27
N LYS A 79 9.68 11.58 -14.69
CA LYS A 79 10.04 10.31 -14.05
C LYS A 79 10.54 10.54 -12.62
N ALA A 80 11.38 11.53 -12.40
CA ALA A 80 11.86 11.88 -11.06
C ALA A 80 10.72 12.31 -10.13
N ILE A 81 9.81 13.16 -10.60
CA ILE A 81 8.62 13.59 -9.85
C ILE A 81 7.73 12.37 -9.54
N ARG A 82 7.48 11.52 -10.53
CA ARG A 82 6.69 10.30 -10.35
C ARG A 82 7.29 9.39 -9.30
N LEU A 83 8.61 9.19 -9.33
CA LEU A 83 9.33 8.38 -8.36
C LEU A 83 9.14 8.90 -6.92
N VAL A 84 9.27 10.22 -6.73
CA VAL A 84 9.08 10.86 -5.43
C VAL A 84 7.63 10.67 -4.93
N VAL A 85 6.64 10.83 -5.80
CA VAL A 85 5.23 10.65 -5.45
C VAL A 85 4.94 9.20 -5.04
N LEU A 86 5.42 8.22 -5.80
CA LEU A 86 5.24 6.81 -5.49
C LEU A 86 5.94 6.43 -4.19
N GLN A 87 7.16 6.90 -3.97
CA GLN A 87 7.89 6.66 -2.73
C GLN A 87 7.16 7.25 -1.52
N LYS A 88 6.62 8.43 -1.64
CA LYS A 88 5.83 9.08 -0.59
C LYS A 88 4.58 8.28 -0.21
N LYS A 89 3.90 7.69 -1.19
CA LYS A 89 2.74 6.82 -0.95
C LYS A 89 3.13 5.53 -0.23
N ILE A 90 4.22 4.89 -0.65
CA ILE A 90 4.76 3.70 0.01
C ILE A 90 5.17 4.02 1.44
N ASP A 91 5.90 5.11 1.64
CA ASP A 91 6.35 5.55 2.98
C ASP A 91 5.18 5.86 3.91
N ALA A 92 4.06 6.36 3.41
CA ALA A 92 2.85 6.57 4.19
C ALA A 92 2.31 5.25 4.75
N VAL A 93 2.23 4.21 3.94
CA VAL A 93 1.79 2.87 4.36
C VAL A 93 2.78 2.27 5.36
N ASP A 94 4.07 2.33 5.07
CA ASP A 94 5.12 1.76 5.92
C ASP A 94 5.17 2.45 7.28
N ARG A 95 5.08 3.78 7.33
CA ARG A 95 5.04 4.55 8.58
C ARG A 95 3.80 4.23 9.40
N ALA A 96 2.64 4.16 8.77
CA ALA A 96 1.39 3.83 9.45
C ALA A 96 1.46 2.43 10.09
N ALA A 97 1.98 1.44 9.37
CA ALA A 97 2.14 0.08 9.86
C ALA A 97 3.12 -0.01 11.03
N LYS A 98 4.28 0.64 10.93
CA LYS A 98 5.28 0.69 12.00
C LYS A 98 4.77 1.42 13.24
N THR A 99 3.99 2.48 13.06
CA THR A 99 3.36 3.22 14.17
C THR A 99 2.32 2.37 14.87
N ALA A 100 1.53 1.58 14.13
CA ALA A 100 0.54 0.67 14.71
C ALA A 100 1.21 -0.45 15.52
N SER A 101 2.21 -1.12 14.97
CA SER A 101 3.02 -2.12 15.66
C SER A 101 4.27 -2.43 14.84
N PRO A 102 5.48 -2.13 15.35
CA PRO A 102 6.72 -2.47 14.66
C PRO A 102 6.83 -3.97 14.35
N ASP A 103 6.41 -4.83 15.28
CA ASP A 103 6.52 -6.28 15.14
C ASP A 103 5.51 -6.88 14.16
N LEU A 104 4.36 -6.25 14.03
CA LEU A 104 3.28 -6.72 13.14
C LEU A 104 3.19 -5.97 11.82
N ALA A 105 4.04 -4.95 11.61
CA ALA A 105 3.98 -4.08 10.44
C ALA A 105 3.98 -4.86 9.11
N LYS A 106 4.86 -5.81 8.95
CA LYS A 106 4.95 -6.63 7.73
C LYS A 106 3.66 -7.43 7.45
N TYR A 107 3.03 -7.94 8.51
CA TYR A 107 1.78 -8.71 8.38
C TYR A 107 0.59 -7.81 8.05
N ILE A 108 0.54 -6.62 8.65
CA ILE A 108 -0.49 -5.62 8.38
C ILE A 108 -0.41 -5.17 6.91
N ILE A 109 0.78 -4.83 6.43
CA ILE A 109 1.00 -4.42 5.04
C ILE A 109 0.62 -5.56 4.08
N TYR A 110 1.09 -6.77 4.36
CA TYR A 110 0.79 -7.92 3.51
C TYR A 110 -0.70 -8.20 3.43
N TYR A 111 -1.39 -8.17 4.55
CA TYR A 111 -2.83 -8.38 4.63
C TYR A 111 -3.61 -7.29 3.87
N CYS A 112 -3.26 -6.02 4.07
CA CYS A 112 -3.98 -4.89 3.48
C CYS A 112 -3.67 -4.68 1.99
N ALA A 113 -2.47 -5.05 1.53
CA ALA A 113 -2.05 -4.90 0.14
C ALA A 113 -2.56 -6.03 -0.78
N ASN A 114 -3.02 -7.14 -0.24
CA ASN A 114 -3.47 -8.31 -1.00
C ASN A 114 -4.94 -8.63 -0.69
N ARG A 115 -5.78 -8.68 -1.74
CA ARG A 115 -7.23 -8.84 -1.60
C ARG A 115 -7.67 -10.18 -1.04
N ASP A 116 -6.94 -11.24 -1.35
CA ASP A 116 -7.36 -12.64 -1.12
C ASP A 116 -6.71 -13.25 0.13
N ILE A 117 -6.10 -12.42 0.96
CA ILE A 117 -5.47 -12.86 2.20
C ILE A 117 -6.46 -12.77 3.36
N ASN A 118 -6.56 -13.86 4.12
CA ASN A 118 -7.28 -13.90 5.38
C ASN A 118 -6.31 -14.13 6.56
N PHE A 119 -6.80 -14.03 7.78
CA PHE A 119 -5.96 -14.24 8.98
C PHE A 119 -5.39 -15.65 9.05
N GLU A 120 -6.14 -16.66 8.61
CA GLU A 120 -5.66 -18.03 8.56
C GLU A 120 -4.39 -18.19 7.71
N TYR A 121 -4.30 -17.48 6.61
CA TYR A 121 -3.07 -17.43 5.80
C TYR A 121 -1.90 -16.85 6.58
N LEU A 122 -2.12 -15.74 7.31
CA LEU A 122 -1.09 -15.15 8.16
C LEU A 122 -0.62 -16.11 9.23
N ARG A 123 -1.55 -16.87 9.83
CA ARG A 123 -1.26 -17.85 10.87
C ARG A 123 -0.51 -19.05 10.32
N SER A 124 -1.03 -19.67 9.28
CA SER A 124 -0.51 -20.96 8.76
C SER A 124 0.75 -20.79 7.90
N ARG A 125 0.80 -19.78 7.05
CA ARG A 125 1.88 -19.57 6.10
C ARG A 125 2.94 -18.60 6.59
N MET A 126 2.55 -17.52 7.22
CA MET A 126 3.48 -16.49 7.65
C MET A 126 3.86 -16.58 9.13
N LYS A 127 3.21 -17.49 9.89
CA LYS A 127 3.50 -17.70 11.31
C LYS A 127 3.41 -16.43 12.16
N ILE A 128 2.34 -15.67 11.98
CA ILE A 128 2.13 -14.43 12.74
C ILE A 128 2.14 -14.70 14.24
N PRO A 129 2.91 -13.93 15.05
CA PRO A 129 3.10 -14.19 16.47
C PRO A 129 2.01 -13.56 17.37
N CYS A 130 0.76 -13.52 16.91
CA CYS A 130 -0.33 -12.97 17.72
C CYS A 130 -1.67 -13.60 17.36
N SER A 131 -2.66 -13.39 18.24
CA SER A 131 -4.03 -13.80 17.99
C SER A 131 -4.73 -12.93 16.95
N GLU A 132 -5.81 -13.46 16.38
CA GLU A 132 -6.64 -12.75 15.40
C GLU A 132 -7.17 -11.42 15.94
N SER A 133 -7.67 -11.40 17.18
CA SER A 133 -8.19 -10.19 17.82
C SER A 133 -7.12 -9.13 18.02
N THR A 134 -5.92 -9.52 18.40
CA THR A 134 -4.77 -8.62 18.55
C THR A 134 -4.37 -8.03 17.19
N PHE A 135 -4.30 -8.85 16.16
CA PHE A 135 -3.99 -8.40 14.82
C PHE A 135 -4.99 -7.34 14.32
N PHE A 136 -6.29 -7.61 14.40
CA PHE A 136 -7.30 -6.66 13.93
C PHE A 136 -7.35 -5.36 14.74
N ARG A 137 -7.00 -5.40 16.02
CA ARG A 137 -6.81 -4.18 16.82
C ARG A 137 -5.68 -3.32 16.29
N HIS A 138 -4.54 -3.90 16.00
CA HIS A 138 -3.41 -3.17 15.42
C HIS A 138 -3.70 -2.68 13.98
N ARG A 139 -4.42 -3.47 13.19
CA ARG A 139 -4.88 -3.03 11.86
C ARG A 139 -5.81 -1.81 11.94
N ALA A 140 -6.68 -1.75 12.92
CA ALA A 140 -7.53 -0.58 13.14
C ALA A 140 -6.69 0.68 13.45
N VAL A 141 -5.67 0.56 14.30
CA VAL A 141 -4.72 1.66 14.56
C VAL A 141 -3.99 2.05 13.26
N PHE A 142 -3.55 1.07 12.47
CA PHE A 142 -2.92 1.32 11.17
C PHE A 142 -3.80 2.20 10.27
N PHE A 143 -5.07 1.89 10.11
CA PHE A 143 -5.96 2.68 9.26
C PHE A 143 -6.20 4.10 9.79
N ARG A 144 -6.30 4.28 11.12
CA ARG A 144 -6.40 5.61 11.72
C ARG A 144 -5.14 6.45 11.46
N VAL A 145 -3.98 5.87 11.65
CA VAL A 145 -2.70 6.55 11.40
C VAL A 145 -2.52 6.85 9.92
N LEU A 146 -2.82 5.89 9.04
CA LEU A 146 -2.75 6.09 7.59
C LEU A 146 -3.68 7.24 7.14
N SER A 147 -4.91 7.27 7.65
CA SER A 147 -5.85 8.37 7.36
C SER A 147 -5.27 9.73 7.72
N SER A 148 -4.67 9.85 8.91
CA SER A 148 -4.03 11.09 9.35
C SER A 148 -2.84 11.50 8.48
N ILE A 149 -1.99 10.53 8.11
CA ILE A 149 -0.83 10.79 7.23
C ILE A 149 -1.28 11.28 5.85
N LEU A 150 -2.31 10.64 5.27
CA LEU A 150 -2.82 11.03 3.96
C LEU A 150 -3.49 12.40 3.98
N ASP A 151 -4.16 12.77 5.06
CA ASP A 151 -4.72 14.11 5.24
C ASP A 151 -3.63 15.19 5.30
N GLU A 152 -2.51 14.93 5.99
CA GLU A 152 -1.33 15.83 6.00
C GLU A 152 -0.72 16.01 4.61
N TYR A 153 -0.69 14.96 3.80
CA TYR A 153 -0.11 14.99 2.47
C TYR A 153 -1.08 15.45 1.37
N CYS A 154 -2.34 15.71 1.70
CA CYS A 154 -3.41 15.97 0.72
C CYS A 154 -3.55 14.84 -0.33
N LEU A 155 -3.40 13.60 0.12
CA LEU A 155 -3.47 12.40 -0.71
C LEU A 155 -4.79 11.64 -0.53
#